data_69bd74f7d1f9511c740160d6b60a1264
#
_entry.id   69bd74f7d1f9511c740160d6b60a1264
#
_cell.length_a   1.000
_cell.length_b   1.000
_cell.length_c   1.000
_cell.angle_alpha   90.00
_cell.angle_beta   90.00
_cell.angle_gamma   90.00
#
_symmetry.space_group_name_H-M   'P 1'
#
loop_
_entity.id
_entity.type
_entity.pdbx_description
1 polymer ?
#
loop_
_entity_poly.entity_id
_entity_poly.type
_entity_poly.pdbx_seq_one_letter_code
_entity_poly.pdbx_strand_id
1 'polypeptide(L)'
;MSAIRPLRHAAREHGATLVVVLIMLVVLTLFAVAVINLSNLNAKAVGNMQQRKNAEIVAQGAIEQVLNSSAPFYTPTAAVAVTVPSGMAVTVSNRVCTGSAAATGYSLAQQLVPEDDYWDFQVTATDNVTGASAVVHQGIKIRMLAGNCPL
;
A
#
# COMPACT_ATOMS: atom_id res chain seq x y z
N MET A 1 28.04 77.41 38.83
CA MET A 1 28.62 76.99 37.51
C MET A 1 28.06 75.66 37.17
N SER A 2 26.96 75.65 36.34
CA SER A 2 26.30 74.38 35.89
C SER A 2 26.88 74.00 34.55
N ALA A 3 27.47 72.84 34.49
CA ALA A 3 28.01 72.25 33.25
C ALA A 3 26.88 71.56 32.47
N ILE A 4 26.56 72.11 31.32
CA ILE A 4 25.61 71.53 30.33
C ILE A 4 26.34 70.41 29.61
N ARG A 5 25.90 69.15 29.78
CA ARG A 5 26.37 68.04 29.00
C ARG A 5 25.70 68.07 27.64
N PRO A 6 26.46 67.99 26.52
CA PRO A 6 25.84 67.91 25.22
C PRO A 6 25.25 66.53 24.99
N LEU A 7 23.99 66.44 24.56
CA LEU A 7 23.30 65.27 24.11
C LEU A 7 24.02 64.79 22.82
N ARG A 8 24.67 63.65 22.91
CA ARG A 8 25.22 62.93 21.71
C ARG A 8 24.06 62.52 20.82
N HIS A 9 24.09 63.02 19.61
CA HIS A 9 23.16 62.68 18.55
C HIS A 9 23.22 61.19 18.25
N ALA A 10 22.16 60.49 18.52
CA ALA A 10 21.84 59.15 18.03
C ALA A 10 21.41 59.22 16.55
N ALA A 11 22.35 59.53 15.66
CA ALA A 11 22.08 59.75 14.25
C ALA A 11 22.94 58.86 13.37
N ARG A 12 22.83 57.51 13.53
CA ARG A 12 23.46 56.60 12.58
C ARG A 12 22.89 55.15 12.57
N GLU A 13 21.75 54.89 13.18
CA GLU A 13 21.23 53.52 13.27
C GLU A 13 20.17 53.14 12.21
N HIS A 14 19.66 54.10 11.43
CA HIS A 14 18.61 53.85 10.44
C HIS A 14 19.10 53.02 9.22
N GLY A 15 20.37 53.07 8.86
CA GLY A 15 20.92 52.29 7.75
C GLY A 15 21.11 50.81 8.12
N ALA A 16 21.52 50.51 9.34
CA ALA A 16 21.74 49.14 9.80
C ALA A 16 20.45 48.36 9.96
N THR A 17 19.41 49.00 10.48
CA THR A 17 18.08 48.38 10.63
C THR A 17 17.44 48.02 9.29
N LEU A 18 17.61 48.85 8.25
CA LEU A 18 17.08 48.60 6.92
C LEU A 18 17.77 47.37 6.27
N VAL A 19 19.07 47.23 6.45
CA VAL A 19 19.84 46.06 5.96
C VAL A 19 19.39 44.79 6.69
N VAL A 20 19.23 44.84 8.00
CA VAL A 20 18.75 43.68 8.79
C VAL A 20 17.37 43.24 8.37
N VAL A 21 16.44 44.21 8.17
CA VAL A 21 15.08 43.90 7.71
C VAL A 21 15.09 43.28 6.32
N LEU A 22 15.94 43.76 5.42
CA LEU A 22 16.07 43.25 4.08
C LEU A 22 16.61 41.80 4.08
N ILE A 23 17.62 41.52 4.90
CA ILE A 23 18.15 40.14 5.07
C ILE A 23 17.08 39.21 5.67
N MET A 24 16.37 39.69 6.71
CA MET A 24 15.27 38.90 7.31
C MET A 24 14.17 38.61 6.29
N LEU A 25 13.81 39.57 5.45
CA LEU A 25 12.79 39.36 4.41
C LEU A 25 13.24 38.33 3.38
N VAL A 26 14.50 38.38 2.96
CA VAL A 26 15.08 37.37 2.04
C VAL A 26 15.09 35.98 2.68
N VAL A 27 15.51 35.87 3.92
CA VAL A 27 15.52 34.58 4.64
C VAL A 27 14.10 34.01 4.79
N LEU A 28 13.14 34.86 5.18
CA LEU A 28 11.72 34.42 5.31
C LEU A 28 11.13 33.99 3.97
N THR A 29 11.45 34.66 2.86
CA THR A 29 10.98 34.24 1.54
C THR A 29 11.58 32.91 1.11
N LEU A 30 12.87 32.67 1.38
CA LEU A 30 13.51 31.37 1.12
C LEU A 30 12.86 30.25 1.94
N PHE A 31 12.57 30.46 3.21
CA PHE A 31 11.84 29.50 4.03
C PHE A 31 10.44 29.21 3.50
N ALA A 32 9.70 30.24 3.09
CA ALA A 32 8.36 30.07 2.53
C ALA A 32 8.38 29.20 1.26
N VAL A 33 9.33 29.42 0.35
CA VAL A 33 9.49 28.60 -0.87
C VAL A 33 9.88 27.15 -0.52
N ALA A 34 10.76 26.95 0.44
CA ALA A 34 11.14 25.61 0.90
C ALA A 34 9.95 24.81 1.46
N VAL A 35 9.10 25.45 2.26
CA VAL A 35 7.89 24.82 2.84
C VAL A 35 6.88 24.44 1.76
N ILE A 36 6.67 25.27 0.74
CA ILE A 36 5.75 24.96 -0.37
C ILE A 36 6.23 23.73 -1.15
N ASN A 37 7.53 23.65 -1.45
CA ASN A 37 8.10 22.50 -2.14
C ASN A 37 7.93 21.19 -1.35
N LEU A 38 8.15 21.22 -0.05
CA LEU A 38 7.96 20.06 0.84
C LEU A 38 6.49 19.63 0.89
N SER A 39 5.56 20.57 0.93
CA SER A 39 4.11 20.28 0.91
C SER A 39 3.69 19.57 -0.38
N ASN A 40 4.17 20.01 -1.53
CA ASN A 40 3.87 19.40 -2.82
C ASN A 40 4.42 17.95 -2.93
N LEU A 41 5.60 17.69 -2.39
CA LEU A 41 6.17 16.33 -2.34
C LEU A 41 5.33 15.42 -1.45
N ASN A 42 4.90 15.90 -0.29
CA ASN A 42 4.04 15.15 0.62
C ASN A 42 2.68 14.83 -0.02
N ALA A 43 2.06 15.78 -0.72
CA ALA A 43 0.80 15.56 -1.41
C ALA A 43 0.91 14.47 -2.49
N LYS A 44 2.00 14.46 -3.28
CA LYS A 44 2.27 13.42 -4.28
C LYS A 44 2.51 12.05 -3.63
N ALA A 45 3.26 12.00 -2.52
CA ALA A 45 3.51 10.77 -1.79
C ALA A 45 2.21 10.16 -1.25
N VAL A 46 1.35 10.98 -0.64
CA VAL A 46 0.03 10.55 -0.15
C VAL A 46 -0.85 10.04 -1.29
N GLY A 47 -0.89 10.73 -2.43
CA GLY A 47 -1.64 10.30 -3.60
C GLY A 47 -1.20 8.92 -4.11
N ASN A 48 0.11 8.70 -4.23
CA ASN A 48 0.66 7.40 -4.66
C ASN A 48 0.35 6.29 -3.64
N MET A 49 0.42 6.59 -2.34
CA MET A 49 0.06 5.63 -1.29
C MET A 49 -1.43 5.25 -1.33
N GLN A 50 -2.31 6.21 -1.57
CA GLN A 50 -3.75 5.95 -1.70
C GLN A 50 -4.05 5.03 -2.89
N GLN A 51 -3.43 5.28 -4.05
CA GLN A 51 -3.62 4.46 -5.25
C GLN A 51 -3.13 3.02 -5.02
N ARG A 52 -1.95 2.86 -4.41
CA ARG A 52 -1.43 1.54 -4.05
C ARG A 52 -2.34 0.81 -3.05
N LYS A 53 -2.85 1.54 -2.05
CA LYS A 53 -3.78 0.97 -1.07
C LYS A 53 -5.11 0.56 -1.69
N ASN A 54 -5.60 1.34 -2.66
CA ASN A 54 -6.79 0.97 -3.43
C ASN A 54 -6.56 -0.33 -4.23
N ALA A 55 -5.42 -0.47 -4.91
CA ALA A 55 -5.07 -1.71 -5.61
C ALA A 55 -4.99 -2.91 -4.64
N GLU A 56 -4.43 -2.72 -3.44
CA GLU A 56 -4.37 -3.76 -2.40
C GLU A 56 -5.78 -4.21 -1.95
N ILE A 57 -6.70 -3.26 -1.72
CA ILE A 57 -8.09 -3.56 -1.35
C ILE A 57 -8.80 -4.35 -2.46
N VAL A 58 -8.57 -3.98 -3.72
CA VAL A 58 -9.16 -4.71 -4.86
C VAL A 58 -8.58 -6.12 -4.96
N ALA A 59 -7.27 -6.30 -4.73
CA ALA A 59 -6.64 -7.61 -4.69
C ALA A 59 -7.22 -8.49 -3.56
N GLN A 60 -7.43 -7.93 -2.38
CA GLN A 60 -8.05 -8.63 -1.26
C GLN A 60 -9.50 -9.03 -1.57
N GLY A 61 -10.29 -8.13 -2.16
CA GLY A 61 -11.65 -8.45 -2.60
C GLY A 61 -11.71 -9.56 -3.65
N ALA A 62 -10.72 -9.63 -4.54
CA ALA A 62 -10.58 -10.71 -5.50
C ALA A 62 -10.21 -12.05 -4.81
N ILE A 63 -9.36 -12.02 -3.81
CA ILE A 63 -9.04 -13.20 -2.99
C ILE A 63 -10.33 -13.76 -2.34
N GLU A 64 -11.14 -12.89 -1.74
CA GLU A 64 -12.41 -13.31 -1.13
C GLU A 64 -13.36 -13.94 -2.14
N GLN A 65 -13.42 -13.42 -3.37
CA GLN A 65 -14.21 -14.03 -4.45
C GLN A 65 -13.70 -15.43 -4.80
N VAL A 66 -12.39 -15.65 -4.87
CA VAL A 66 -11.78 -16.96 -5.11
C VAL A 66 -12.12 -17.92 -3.97
N LEU A 67 -12.07 -17.45 -2.73
CA LEU A 67 -12.33 -18.25 -1.52
C LEU A 67 -13.82 -18.57 -1.30
N ASN A 68 -14.70 -17.82 -1.92
CA ASN A 68 -16.16 -18.06 -1.78
C ASN A 68 -16.63 -19.36 -2.46
N SER A 69 -15.74 -20.04 -3.18
CA SER A 69 -16.02 -21.33 -3.82
C SER A 69 -14.80 -22.25 -3.74
N SER A 70 -15.01 -23.54 -3.52
CA SER A 70 -13.97 -24.55 -3.59
C SER A 70 -13.62 -24.95 -5.04
N ALA A 71 -14.48 -24.62 -6.02
CA ALA A 71 -14.30 -25.01 -7.42
C ALA A 71 -12.93 -24.63 -8.02
N PRO A 72 -12.34 -23.45 -7.74
CA PRO A 72 -11.01 -23.10 -8.25
C PRO A 72 -9.89 -24.05 -7.81
N PHE A 73 -10.05 -24.75 -6.70
CA PHE A 73 -9.04 -25.66 -6.14
C PHE A 73 -9.13 -27.08 -6.70
N TYR A 74 -10.25 -27.44 -7.36
CA TYR A 74 -10.35 -28.68 -8.14
C TYR A 74 -9.71 -28.55 -9.53
N THR A 75 -9.59 -27.33 -10.04
CA THR A 75 -8.94 -27.03 -11.33
C THR A 75 -7.91 -25.91 -11.15
N PRO A 76 -6.77 -26.19 -10.48
CA PRO A 76 -5.87 -25.14 -9.98
C PRO A 76 -5.18 -24.34 -11.08
N THR A 77 -5.07 -24.86 -12.28
CA THR A 77 -4.48 -24.16 -13.45
C THR A 77 -5.51 -23.37 -14.28
N ALA A 78 -6.81 -23.56 -14.04
CA ALA A 78 -7.85 -22.85 -14.77
C ALA A 78 -7.88 -21.38 -14.37
N ALA A 79 -8.15 -20.50 -15.34
CA ALA A 79 -8.34 -19.08 -15.06
C ALA A 79 -9.58 -18.87 -14.18
N VAL A 80 -9.48 -18.00 -13.18
CA VAL A 80 -10.59 -17.61 -12.33
C VAL A 80 -11.08 -16.23 -12.75
N ALA A 81 -12.33 -16.14 -13.11
CA ALA A 81 -12.97 -14.86 -13.36
C ALA A 81 -13.35 -14.21 -12.04
N VAL A 82 -12.89 -12.98 -11.82
CA VAL A 82 -13.24 -12.16 -10.67
C VAL A 82 -13.89 -10.86 -11.14
N THR A 83 -14.89 -10.41 -10.40
CA THR A 83 -15.54 -9.14 -10.66
C THR A 83 -14.70 -8.02 -10.08
N VAL A 84 -14.28 -7.08 -10.94
CA VAL A 84 -13.41 -5.98 -10.55
C VAL A 84 -14.06 -4.63 -10.85
N PRO A 85 -13.72 -3.57 -10.11
CA PRO A 85 -14.15 -2.21 -10.42
C PRO A 85 -13.65 -1.76 -11.80
N SER A 86 -14.39 -0.87 -12.46
CA SER A 86 -13.96 -0.26 -13.71
C SER A 86 -12.62 0.46 -13.55
N GLY A 87 -11.73 0.29 -14.52
CA GLY A 87 -10.40 0.88 -14.50
C GLY A 87 -9.32 0.07 -13.77
N MET A 88 -9.68 -1.07 -13.19
CA MET A 88 -8.74 -2.00 -12.55
C MET A 88 -8.58 -3.27 -13.38
N ALA A 89 -7.38 -3.82 -13.41
CA ALA A 89 -7.09 -5.15 -13.92
C ALA A 89 -6.66 -6.05 -12.75
N VAL A 90 -7.20 -7.26 -12.69
CA VAL A 90 -6.84 -8.25 -11.67
C VAL A 90 -6.45 -9.55 -12.32
N THR A 91 -5.34 -10.11 -11.87
CA THR A 91 -4.84 -11.42 -12.29
C THR A 91 -4.68 -12.31 -11.09
N VAL A 92 -5.29 -13.49 -11.12
CA VAL A 92 -5.14 -14.54 -10.12
C VAL A 92 -4.15 -15.58 -10.67
N SER A 93 -3.07 -15.85 -9.93
CA SER A 93 -2.12 -16.90 -10.32
C SER A 93 -2.72 -18.30 -10.20
N ASN A 94 -2.04 -19.28 -10.79
CA ASN A 94 -2.35 -20.67 -10.54
C ASN A 94 -2.27 -20.95 -9.02
N ARG A 95 -3.22 -21.75 -8.53
CA ARG A 95 -3.21 -22.19 -7.13
C ARG A 95 -2.26 -23.40 -7.05
N VAL A 96 -1.30 -23.30 -6.15
CA VAL A 96 -0.30 -24.34 -5.95
C VAL A 96 -0.58 -25.05 -4.63
N CYS A 97 -0.78 -26.36 -4.69
CA CYS A 97 -0.84 -27.15 -3.46
C CYS A 97 0.56 -27.30 -2.89
N THR A 98 0.73 -26.92 -1.63
CA THR A 98 2.01 -26.95 -0.90
C THR A 98 2.12 -28.12 0.06
N GLY A 99 1.01 -28.81 0.32
CA GLY A 99 0.98 -29.98 1.18
C GLY A 99 -0.43 -30.48 1.40
N SER A 100 -0.55 -31.73 1.80
CA SER A 100 -1.79 -32.38 2.19
C SER A 100 -1.58 -33.18 3.46
N ALA A 101 -2.58 -33.24 4.32
CA ALA A 101 -2.58 -34.07 5.53
C ALA A 101 -3.97 -34.64 5.77
N ALA A 102 -4.01 -35.89 6.25
CA ALA A 102 -5.29 -36.53 6.60
C ALA A 102 -6.06 -35.68 7.61
N ALA A 103 -7.33 -35.45 7.33
CA ALA A 103 -8.18 -34.64 8.20
C ALA A 103 -8.40 -35.34 9.55
N THR A 104 -8.24 -34.59 10.64
CA THR A 104 -8.46 -35.10 11.99
C THR A 104 -9.92 -35.38 12.27
N GLY A 105 -10.20 -36.42 13.04
CA GLY A 105 -11.57 -36.80 13.45
C GLY A 105 -12.27 -37.79 12.52
N TYR A 106 -11.58 -38.31 11.52
CA TYR A 106 -12.08 -39.33 10.63
C TYR A 106 -11.39 -40.66 10.90
N SER A 107 -12.13 -41.79 10.73
CA SER A 107 -11.55 -43.12 10.83
C SER A 107 -10.79 -43.48 9.56
N LEU A 108 -9.55 -43.89 9.69
CA LEU A 108 -8.74 -44.40 8.58
C LEU A 108 -9.30 -45.72 7.97
N ALA A 109 -10.31 -46.31 8.60
CA ALA A 109 -11.02 -47.50 8.05
C ALA A 109 -12.02 -47.14 6.95
N GLN A 110 -12.30 -45.86 6.71
CA GLN A 110 -13.16 -45.39 5.62
C GLN A 110 -12.35 -45.32 4.32
N GLN A 111 -12.93 -45.79 3.22
CA GLN A 111 -12.28 -45.75 1.90
C GLN A 111 -11.98 -44.36 1.36
N LEU A 112 -12.66 -43.36 1.86
CA LEU A 112 -12.53 -41.94 1.47
C LEU A 112 -12.33 -41.11 2.72
N VAL A 113 -11.09 -40.93 3.15
CA VAL A 113 -10.74 -40.01 4.22
C VAL A 113 -10.51 -38.64 3.60
N PRO A 114 -11.23 -37.58 4.02
CA PRO A 114 -10.95 -36.22 3.55
C PRO A 114 -9.55 -35.81 4.00
N GLU A 115 -8.93 -34.92 3.21
CA GLU A 115 -7.62 -34.34 3.47
C GLU A 115 -7.76 -32.85 3.70
N ASP A 116 -6.92 -32.30 4.56
CA ASP A 116 -6.71 -30.89 4.74
C ASP A 116 -5.56 -30.47 3.81
N ASP A 117 -5.90 -29.87 2.67
CA ASP A 117 -4.97 -29.43 1.65
C ASP A 117 -4.57 -28.00 1.86
N TYR A 118 -3.28 -27.70 1.75
CA TYR A 118 -2.69 -26.39 1.90
C TYR A 118 -2.37 -25.82 0.52
N TRP A 119 -2.99 -24.70 0.20
CA TRP A 119 -2.86 -24.05 -1.09
C TRP A 119 -2.23 -22.67 -0.93
N ASP A 120 -1.41 -22.29 -1.90
CA ASP A 120 -0.84 -20.95 -2.04
C ASP A 120 -1.16 -20.38 -3.41
N PHE A 121 -1.49 -19.11 -3.47
CA PHE A 121 -1.70 -18.35 -4.70
C PHE A 121 -1.50 -16.86 -4.46
N GLN A 122 -1.30 -16.14 -5.54
CA GLN A 122 -1.18 -14.69 -5.50
C GLN A 122 -2.21 -14.01 -6.38
N VAL A 123 -2.60 -12.81 -5.97
CA VAL A 123 -3.46 -11.93 -6.73
C VAL A 123 -2.73 -10.62 -6.97
N THR A 124 -2.66 -10.22 -8.23
CA THR A 124 -2.10 -8.94 -8.65
C THR A 124 -3.23 -8.04 -9.13
N ALA A 125 -3.39 -6.88 -8.52
CA ALA A 125 -4.29 -5.84 -8.97
C ALA A 125 -3.49 -4.65 -9.49
N THR A 126 -3.90 -4.11 -10.63
CA THR A 126 -3.25 -2.97 -11.29
C THR A 126 -4.31 -1.95 -11.71
N ASP A 127 -4.07 -0.71 -11.37
CA ASP A 127 -4.86 0.42 -11.87
C ASP A 127 -4.39 0.79 -13.27
N ASN A 128 -5.28 0.68 -14.25
CA ASN A 128 -4.99 0.93 -15.65
C ASN A 128 -4.72 2.40 -15.99
N VAL A 129 -5.12 3.33 -15.11
CA VAL A 129 -4.96 4.77 -15.33
C VAL A 129 -3.62 5.25 -14.75
N THR A 130 -3.32 4.82 -13.53
CA THR A 130 -2.14 5.31 -12.79
C THR A 130 -0.95 4.36 -12.87
N GLY A 131 -1.17 3.09 -13.26
CA GLY A 131 -0.17 2.04 -13.25
C GLY A 131 0.18 1.55 -11.83
N ALA A 132 -0.51 2.02 -10.80
CA ALA A 132 -0.29 1.55 -9.43
C ALA A 132 -0.69 0.08 -9.32
N SER A 133 0.17 -0.74 -8.75
CA SER A 133 -0.08 -2.17 -8.60
C SER A 133 0.19 -2.65 -7.18
N ALA A 134 -0.54 -3.69 -6.79
CA ALA A 134 -0.32 -4.43 -5.56
C ALA A 134 -0.39 -5.92 -5.83
N VAL A 135 0.49 -6.67 -5.16
CA VAL A 135 0.50 -8.13 -5.19
C VAL A 135 0.24 -8.62 -3.78
N VAL A 136 -0.75 -9.48 -3.62
CA VAL A 136 -1.10 -10.08 -2.34
C VAL A 136 -0.97 -11.60 -2.47
N HIS A 137 -0.22 -12.21 -1.57
CA HIS A 137 -0.10 -13.66 -1.43
C HIS A 137 -1.08 -14.18 -0.40
N GLN A 138 -1.71 -15.28 -0.71
CA GLN A 138 -2.69 -15.92 0.17
C GLN A 138 -2.43 -17.41 0.28
N GLY A 139 -2.11 -17.85 1.49
CA GLY A 139 -2.11 -19.25 1.87
C GLY A 139 -3.45 -19.62 2.52
N ILE A 140 -4.00 -20.76 2.18
CA ILE A 140 -5.25 -21.27 2.74
C ILE A 140 -5.17 -22.76 3.03
N LYS A 141 -6.04 -23.21 3.93
CA LYS A 141 -6.28 -24.62 4.18
C LYS A 141 -7.73 -24.94 3.83
N ILE A 142 -7.92 -25.90 2.95
CA ILE A 142 -9.26 -26.35 2.52
C ILE A 142 -9.36 -27.85 2.77
N ARG A 143 -10.48 -28.28 3.31
CA ARG A 143 -10.79 -29.71 3.43
C ARG A 143 -11.41 -30.21 2.14
N MET A 144 -10.77 -31.15 1.51
CA MET A 144 -11.14 -31.73 0.22
C MET A 144 -11.12 -33.25 0.26
N LEU A 145 -11.56 -33.90 -0.82
CA LEU A 145 -11.40 -35.34 -0.96
C LEU A 145 -9.94 -35.69 -1.21
N ALA A 146 -9.50 -36.84 -0.73
CA ALA A 146 -8.14 -37.32 -0.91
C ALA A 146 -7.71 -37.35 -2.39
N GLY A 147 -6.45 -36.98 -2.64
CA GLY A 147 -5.87 -36.97 -3.98
C GLY A 147 -6.10 -35.70 -4.80
N ASN A 148 -6.61 -34.67 -4.22
CA ASN A 148 -6.89 -33.39 -4.90
C ASN A 148 -5.68 -32.43 -4.89
N CYS A 149 -4.65 -32.75 -4.12
CA CYS A 149 -3.39 -32.03 -4.05
C CYS A 149 -2.34 -32.73 -4.93
N PRO A 150 -2.07 -32.28 -6.16
CA PRO A 150 -0.97 -32.79 -6.96
C PRO A 150 0.35 -32.29 -6.37
N LEU A 151 1.07 -33.11 -5.67
CA LEU A 151 2.43 -32.88 -5.16
C LEU A 151 3.47 -33.29 -6.20
#